data_2796b486c9c0a2086f5abacea8d809ab
#
_entry.id   2796b486c9c0a2086f5abacea8d809ab
#
_cell.length_a   1.000
_cell.length_b   1.000
_cell.length_c   1.000
_cell.angle_alpha   90.00
_cell.angle_beta   90.00
_cell.angle_gamma   90.00
#
_symmetry.space_group_name_H-M   'P 1'
#
loop_
_entity.id
_entity.type
_entity.pdbx_description
1 polymer ?
#
loop_
_entity_poly.entity_id
_entity_poly.type
_entity_poly.pdbx_seq_one_letter_code
_entity_poly.pdbx_strand_id
1 'polypeptide(L)'
;MVKLKSQEFVLQAPLSKVRNYLAQTQHYQYILPPEQITDFQFTPTGFSFKAAGQIQLGLEIQNTQDNELHFTGVASNPFAFDLFVRLQETQNATSGHIEISADLNMMMKMLVEKPLQKLIAQMATNLAEALKAH
;
A
#
# COMPACT_ATOMS: atom_id res chain seq x y z
N MET A 1 18.73 -4.23 -0.23
CA MET A 1 17.33 -3.87 0.01
C MET A 1 16.48 -4.31 -1.15
N VAL A 2 15.37 -4.96 -0.88
CA VAL A 2 14.46 -5.47 -1.91
C VAL A 2 13.45 -4.38 -2.25
N LYS A 3 13.26 -4.12 -3.55
CA LYS A 3 12.27 -3.16 -4.03
C LYS A 3 11.28 -3.88 -4.92
N LEU A 4 10.00 -3.73 -4.62
CA LEU A 4 8.91 -4.34 -5.37
C LEU A 4 7.99 -3.22 -5.87
N LYS A 5 7.52 -3.36 -7.10
CA LYS A 5 6.60 -2.38 -7.69
C LYS A 5 5.38 -3.09 -8.25
N SER A 6 4.23 -2.47 -8.08
CA SER A 6 3.02 -2.93 -8.73
C SER A 6 2.99 -2.46 -10.18
N GLN A 7 2.03 -2.98 -10.95
CA GLN A 7 1.71 -2.41 -12.26
C GLN A 7 1.16 -0.99 -12.07
N GLU A 8 1.18 -0.20 -13.15
CA GLU A 8 0.60 1.13 -13.12
C GLU A 8 -0.92 1.05 -13.11
N PHE A 9 -1.56 1.93 -12.33
CA PHE A 9 -3.01 2.10 -12.36
C PHE A 9 -3.34 3.49 -12.89
N VAL A 10 -4.56 3.63 -13.42
CA VAL A 10 -5.08 4.92 -13.88
C VAL A 10 -6.44 5.12 -13.23
N LEU A 11 -6.60 6.28 -12.58
CA LEU A 11 -7.82 6.63 -11.85
C LEU A 11 -8.45 7.85 -12.52
N GLN A 12 -9.75 7.76 -12.82
CA GLN A 12 -10.48 8.86 -13.44
C GLN A 12 -10.93 9.87 -12.39
N ALA A 13 -9.96 10.45 -11.70
CA ALA A 13 -10.18 11.42 -10.64
C ALA A 13 -8.96 12.33 -10.54
N PRO A 14 -9.16 13.59 -10.10
CA PRO A 14 -8.02 14.49 -9.93
C PRO A 14 -7.14 14.08 -8.78
N LEU A 15 -5.87 14.50 -8.83
CA LEU A 15 -4.87 14.12 -7.86
C LEU A 15 -5.29 14.43 -6.42
N SER A 16 -5.89 15.60 -6.19
CA SER A 16 -6.30 15.98 -4.84
C SER A 16 -7.32 15.01 -4.25
N LYS A 17 -8.27 14.55 -5.06
CA LYS A 17 -9.27 13.59 -4.61
C LYS A 17 -8.63 12.24 -4.28
N VAL A 18 -7.74 11.78 -5.13
CA VAL A 18 -7.03 10.51 -4.92
C VAL A 18 -6.20 10.58 -3.64
N ARG A 19 -5.44 11.66 -3.48
CA ARG A 19 -4.60 11.83 -2.31
C ARG A 19 -5.42 11.90 -1.03
N ASN A 20 -6.53 12.63 -1.05
CA ASN A 20 -7.39 12.73 0.14
C ASN A 20 -7.96 11.36 0.52
N TYR A 21 -8.35 10.57 -0.47
CA TYR A 21 -8.85 9.22 -0.22
C TYR A 21 -7.77 8.35 0.43
N LEU A 22 -6.56 8.39 -0.14
CA LEU A 22 -5.46 7.55 0.32
C LEU A 22 -4.86 7.99 1.66
N ALA A 23 -5.08 9.23 2.05
CA ALA A 23 -4.61 9.72 3.34
C ALA A 23 -5.46 9.22 4.50
N GLN A 24 -6.65 8.70 4.24
CA GLN A 24 -7.56 8.18 5.25
C GLN A 24 -7.33 6.70 5.44
N THR A 25 -6.77 6.34 6.58
CA THR A 25 -6.28 4.98 6.83
C THR A 25 -7.39 3.93 6.81
N GLN A 26 -8.62 4.30 7.16
CA GLN A 26 -9.73 3.34 7.11
C GLN A 26 -10.03 2.84 5.70
N HIS A 27 -9.67 3.59 4.67
CA HIS A 27 -9.93 3.19 3.30
C HIS A 27 -9.09 1.99 2.85
N TYR A 28 -8.01 1.70 3.56
CA TYR A 28 -7.15 0.58 3.19
C TYR A 28 -7.83 -0.77 3.39
N GLN A 29 -8.93 -0.81 4.15
CA GLN A 29 -9.75 -2.03 4.24
C GLN A 29 -10.35 -2.41 2.88
N TYR A 30 -10.54 -1.42 1.99
CA TYR A 30 -11.08 -1.66 0.64
C TYR A 30 -9.99 -1.86 -0.39
N ILE A 31 -8.77 -1.46 -0.07
CA ILE A 31 -7.63 -1.54 -1.00
C ILE A 31 -6.86 -2.84 -0.79
N LEU A 32 -6.69 -3.27 0.46
CA LEU A 32 -6.02 -4.53 0.75
C LEU A 32 -6.89 -5.69 0.30
N PRO A 33 -6.28 -6.75 -0.28
CA PRO A 33 -7.05 -7.89 -0.80
C PRO A 33 -7.57 -8.75 0.35
N PRO A 34 -8.91 -8.91 0.47
CA PRO A 34 -9.49 -9.64 1.60
C PRO A 34 -9.12 -11.12 1.61
N GLU A 35 -8.77 -11.69 0.47
CA GLU A 35 -8.37 -13.10 0.40
C GLU A 35 -6.93 -13.33 0.81
N GLN A 36 -6.13 -12.26 1.00
CA GLN A 36 -4.72 -12.39 1.37
C GLN A 36 -4.42 -11.90 2.76
N ILE A 37 -5.34 -11.19 3.41
CA ILE A 37 -5.10 -10.60 4.72
C ILE A 37 -6.22 -10.93 5.69
N THR A 38 -5.91 -10.84 6.99
CA THR A 38 -6.89 -10.94 8.08
C THR A 38 -6.57 -9.88 9.13
N ASP A 39 -7.51 -9.68 10.05
CA ASP A 39 -7.33 -8.81 11.23
C ASP A 39 -6.93 -7.38 10.89
N PHE A 40 -7.61 -6.79 9.92
CA PHE A 40 -7.37 -5.39 9.58
C PHE A 40 -7.82 -4.48 10.71
N GLN A 41 -6.93 -3.56 11.11
CA GLN A 41 -7.24 -2.52 12.09
C GLN A 41 -6.63 -1.20 11.61
N PHE A 42 -7.22 -0.09 12.04
CA PHE A 42 -6.69 1.22 11.65
C PHE A 42 -6.76 2.20 12.81
N THR A 43 -5.89 3.20 12.74
CA THR A 43 -5.89 4.39 13.59
C THR A 43 -5.88 5.61 12.69
N PRO A 44 -6.04 6.84 13.21
CA PRO A 44 -5.97 8.01 12.34
C PRO A 44 -4.66 8.16 11.56
N THR A 45 -3.58 7.53 12.01
CA THR A 45 -2.26 7.69 11.37
C THR A 45 -1.68 6.41 10.80
N GLY A 46 -2.39 5.28 10.91
CA GLY A 46 -1.82 4.03 10.42
C GLY A 46 -2.84 2.90 10.32
N PHE A 47 -2.35 1.74 9.92
CA PHE A 47 -3.18 0.55 9.87
C PHE A 47 -2.31 -0.69 10.01
N SER A 48 -2.93 -1.82 10.33
CA SER A 48 -2.24 -3.09 10.50
C SER A 48 -3.10 -4.24 10.01
N PHE A 49 -2.46 -5.35 9.71
CA PHE A 49 -3.14 -6.56 9.25
C PHE A 49 -2.18 -7.74 9.34
N LYS A 50 -2.72 -8.94 9.18
CA LYS A 50 -1.92 -10.15 9.06
C LYS A 50 -1.92 -10.63 7.62
N ALA A 51 -0.75 -11.02 7.12
CA ALA A 51 -0.59 -11.48 5.76
C ALA A 51 0.37 -12.66 5.72
N ALA A 52 0.45 -13.35 4.57
CA ALA A 52 1.46 -14.39 4.30
C ALA A 52 1.60 -15.39 5.45
N GLY A 53 0.47 -15.98 5.90
CA GLY A 53 0.51 -17.03 6.90
C GLY A 53 0.76 -16.55 8.32
N GLN A 54 0.17 -15.43 8.72
CA GLN A 54 0.19 -14.91 10.10
C GLN A 54 1.29 -13.89 10.38
N ILE A 55 1.87 -13.30 9.36
CA ILE A 55 2.83 -12.22 9.58
C ILE A 55 2.06 -10.94 9.88
N GLN A 56 2.28 -10.39 11.07
CA GLN A 56 1.67 -9.13 11.48
C GLN A 56 2.47 -7.97 10.90
N LEU A 57 1.79 -7.12 10.13
CA LEU A 57 2.41 -5.94 9.54
C LEU A 57 1.64 -4.70 9.96
N GLY A 58 2.36 -3.71 10.45
CA GLY A 58 1.79 -2.43 10.82
C GLY A 58 2.50 -1.30 10.11
N LEU A 59 1.75 -0.28 9.72
CA LEU A 59 2.29 0.86 9.00
C LEU A 59 1.79 2.16 9.61
N GLU A 60 2.67 3.17 9.63
CA GLU A 60 2.33 4.52 10.08
C GLU A 60 2.62 5.49 8.94
N ILE A 61 1.70 6.44 8.72
CA ILE A 61 1.90 7.44 7.69
C ILE A 61 3.02 8.39 8.12
N GLN A 62 3.97 8.63 7.21
CA GLN A 62 5.10 9.50 7.50
C GLN A 62 4.95 10.86 6.86
N ASN A 63 4.54 10.89 5.60
CA ASN A 63 4.50 12.12 4.86
C ASN A 63 3.48 11.99 3.75
N THR A 64 2.77 13.09 3.48
CA THR A 64 1.88 13.18 2.34
C THR A 64 2.33 14.37 1.52
N GLN A 65 3.03 14.12 0.43
CA GLN A 65 3.33 15.13 -0.55
C GLN A 65 2.25 15.09 -1.63
N ASP A 66 2.24 16.08 -2.50
CA ASP A 66 1.18 16.15 -3.52
C ASP A 66 1.12 14.91 -4.39
N ASN A 67 2.26 14.30 -4.66
CA ASN A 67 2.35 13.16 -5.60
C ASN A 67 2.81 11.88 -4.93
N GLU A 68 2.76 11.79 -3.59
CA GLU A 68 3.27 10.61 -2.90
C GLU A 68 2.67 10.46 -1.52
N LEU A 69 2.27 9.23 -1.17
CA LEU A 69 1.99 8.85 0.20
C LEU A 69 3.06 7.88 0.64
N HIS A 70 3.64 8.12 1.81
CA HIS A 70 4.72 7.31 2.34
C HIS A 70 4.31 6.76 3.70
N PHE A 71 4.32 5.45 3.84
CA PHE A 71 4.09 4.75 5.10
C PHE A 71 5.36 4.02 5.49
N THR A 72 5.70 4.06 6.78
CA THR A 72 6.83 3.32 7.32
C THR A 72 6.31 2.17 8.18
N GLY A 73 6.93 1.01 8.06
CA GLY A 73 6.61 -0.12 8.91
C GLY A 73 6.95 0.18 10.36
N VAL A 74 6.07 -0.25 11.28
CA VAL A 74 6.30 -0.05 12.71
C VAL A 74 7.42 -0.98 13.21
N ALA A 75 8.02 -0.62 14.35
CA ALA A 75 9.21 -1.31 14.86
C ALA A 75 8.94 -2.77 15.23
N SER A 76 7.70 -3.13 15.55
CA SER A 76 7.35 -4.51 15.92
C SER A 76 7.22 -5.45 14.73
N ASN A 77 7.31 -4.94 13.49
CA ASN A 77 7.28 -5.80 12.31
C ASN A 77 8.50 -6.72 12.27
N PRO A 78 8.37 -7.90 11.62
CA PRO A 78 9.51 -8.83 11.52
C PRO A 78 10.66 -8.33 10.64
N PHE A 79 10.43 -7.28 9.85
CA PHE A 79 11.47 -6.64 9.04
C PHE A 79 11.10 -5.17 8.82
N ALA A 80 12.11 -4.37 8.53
CA ALA A 80 11.90 -2.95 8.24
C ALA A 80 11.44 -2.80 6.78
N PHE A 81 10.44 -1.94 6.55
CA PHE A 81 9.99 -1.66 5.18
C PHE A 81 9.29 -0.32 5.10
N ASP A 82 9.19 0.16 3.87
CA ASP A 82 8.44 1.36 3.54
C ASP A 82 7.48 1.04 2.41
N LEU A 83 6.31 1.65 2.45
CA LEU A 83 5.31 1.55 1.39
C LEU A 83 5.10 2.94 0.80
N PHE A 84 5.17 3.02 -0.53
CA PHE A 84 4.95 4.27 -1.24
C PHE A 84 3.80 4.09 -2.22
N VAL A 85 2.90 5.07 -2.24
CA VAL A 85 1.94 5.20 -3.33
C VAL A 85 2.37 6.43 -4.11
N ARG A 86 2.88 6.21 -5.32
CA ARG A 86 3.41 7.28 -6.15
C ARG A 86 2.38 7.66 -7.20
N LEU A 87 2.13 8.96 -7.32
CA LEU A 87 1.03 9.47 -8.12
C LEU A 87 1.50 10.54 -9.09
N GLN A 88 0.83 10.62 -10.23
CA GLN A 88 1.09 11.64 -11.24
C GLN A 88 -0.22 12.05 -11.87
N GLU A 89 -0.52 13.35 -11.88
CA GLU A 89 -1.76 13.85 -12.46
C GLU A 89 -1.58 14.12 -13.95
N THR A 90 -2.56 13.73 -14.75
CA THR A 90 -2.61 13.99 -16.19
C THR A 90 -4.06 14.27 -16.58
N GLN A 91 -4.36 15.47 -17.09
CA GLN A 91 -5.65 15.83 -17.66
C GLN A 91 -6.87 15.32 -16.88
N ASN A 92 -6.95 15.68 -15.59
CA ASN A 92 -8.05 15.31 -14.69
C ASN A 92 -8.10 13.82 -14.33
N ALA A 93 -7.04 13.09 -14.64
CA ALA A 93 -6.87 11.71 -14.21
C ALA A 93 -5.60 11.61 -13.39
N THR A 94 -5.45 10.54 -12.63
CA THR A 94 -4.26 10.28 -11.85
C THR A 94 -3.75 8.89 -12.17
N SER A 95 -2.48 8.80 -12.54
CA SER A 95 -1.82 7.52 -12.71
C SER A 95 -0.84 7.29 -11.57
N GLY A 96 -0.46 6.04 -11.35
CA GLY A 96 0.50 5.76 -10.30
C GLY A 96 0.80 4.29 -10.16
N HIS A 97 1.60 3.98 -9.15
CA HIS A 97 1.92 2.61 -8.81
C HIS A 97 2.23 2.55 -7.31
N ILE A 98 2.29 1.33 -6.78
CA ILE A 98 2.59 1.08 -5.39
C ILE A 98 3.97 0.41 -5.31
N GLU A 99 4.81 0.90 -4.39
CA GLU A 99 6.15 0.34 -4.17
C GLU A 99 6.32 -0.10 -2.73
N ILE A 100 7.05 -1.20 -2.54
CA ILE A 100 7.56 -1.59 -1.23
C ILE A 100 9.07 -1.64 -1.31
N SER A 101 9.74 -1.03 -0.32
CA SER A 101 11.17 -1.14 -0.13
C SER A 101 11.37 -1.85 1.22
N ALA A 102 11.96 -3.03 1.21
CA ALA A 102 12.05 -3.86 2.41
C ALA A 102 13.47 -4.35 2.65
N ASP A 103 13.86 -4.35 3.91
CA ASP A 103 15.17 -4.87 4.32
C ASP A 103 15.00 -6.35 4.71
N LEU A 104 15.24 -7.23 3.74
CA LEU A 104 15.00 -8.65 3.90
C LEU A 104 16.32 -9.42 3.81
N ASN A 105 16.57 -10.29 4.80
CA ASN A 105 17.65 -11.27 4.66
C ASN A 105 17.21 -12.35 3.68
N MET A 106 18.12 -13.26 3.33
CA MET A 106 17.86 -14.30 2.33
C MET A 106 16.64 -15.15 2.67
N MET A 107 16.52 -15.55 3.92
CA MET A 107 15.41 -16.39 4.36
C MET A 107 14.08 -15.66 4.26
N MET A 108 14.00 -14.41 4.75
CA MET A 108 12.78 -13.63 4.68
C MET A 108 12.41 -13.32 3.24
N LYS A 109 13.40 -13.03 2.40
CA LYS A 109 13.15 -12.80 0.98
C LYS A 109 12.46 -14.00 0.35
N MET A 110 12.94 -15.19 0.62
CA MET A 110 12.34 -16.42 0.09
C MET A 110 10.90 -16.61 0.57
N LEU A 111 10.60 -16.20 1.80
CA LEU A 111 9.28 -16.40 2.39
C LEU A 111 8.28 -15.34 1.97
N VAL A 112 8.68 -14.08 1.84
CA VAL A 112 7.72 -12.98 1.73
C VAL A 112 7.75 -12.22 0.41
N GLU A 113 8.79 -12.38 -0.42
CA GLU A 113 8.89 -11.58 -1.64
C GLU A 113 7.69 -11.77 -2.57
N LYS A 114 7.34 -13.01 -2.87
CA LYS A 114 6.21 -13.29 -3.75
C LYS A 114 4.87 -12.88 -3.15
N PRO A 115 4.58 -13.20 -1.88
CA PRO A 115 3.36 -12.70 -1.26
C PRO A 115 3.25 -11.18 -1.24
N LEU A 116 4.35 -10.46 -0.97
CA LEU A 116 4.33 -9.00 -0.97
C LEU A 116 4.11 -8.45 -2.38
N GLN A 117 4.76 -9.05 -3.39
CA GLN A 117 4.55 -8.64 -4.78
C GLN A 117 3.08 -8.82 -5.18
N LYS A 118 2.49 -9.95 -4.81
CA LYS A 118 1.09 -10.22 -5.09
C LYS A 118 0.18 -9.24 -4.34
N LEU A 119 0.54 -8.91 -3.10
CA LEU A 119 -0.22 -7.98 -2.28
C LEU A 119 -0.32 -6.61 -2.96
N ILE A 120 0.81 -6.03 -3.35
CA ILE A 120 0.79 -4.68 -3.93
C ILE A 120 0.16 -4.68 -5.33
N ALA A 121 0.30 -5.77 -6.10
CA ALA A 121 -0.37 -5.87 -7.39
C ALA A 121 -1.89 -5.85 -7.21
N GLN A 122 -2.39 -6.59 -6.23
CA GLN A 122 -3.83 -6.63 -5.96
C GLN A 122 -4.31 -5.31 -5.36
N MET A 123 -3.49 -4.65 -4.54
CA MET A 123 -3.82 -3.33 -4.02
C MET A 123 -4.02 -2.33 -5.14
N ALA A 124 -3.16 -2.35 -6.16
CA ALA A 124 -3.30 -1.44 -7.30
C ALA A 124 -4.61 -1.67 -8.04
N THR A 125 -5.00 -2.92 -8.24
CA THR A 125 -6.28 -3.27 -8.87
C THR A 125 -7.45 -2.82 -8.00
N ASN A 126 -7.38 -3.08 -6.71
CA ASN A 126 -8.48 -2.73 -5.79
C ASN A 126 -8.62 -1.23 -5.63
N LEU A 127 -7.52 -0.49 -5.67
CA LEU A 127 -7.57 0.97 -5.59
C LEU A 127 -8.37 1.55 -6.75
N ALA A 128 -8.14 1.05 -7.96
CA ALA A 128 -8.87 1.50 -9.13
C ALA A 128 -10.37 1.22 -8.97
N GLU A 129 -10.73 0.05 -8.44
CA GLU A 129 -12.14 -0.29 -8.23
C GLU A 129 -12.77 0.56 -7.11
N ALA A 130 -12.04 0.79 -6.00
CA ALA A 130 -12.56 1.55 -4.88
C ALA A 130 -12.88 2.99 -5.28
N LEU A 131 -12.02 3.62 -6.07
CA LEU A 131 -12.23 5.01 -6.49
C LEU A 131 -13.27 5.14 -7.59
N LYS A 132 -13.55 4.07 -8.33
CA LYS A 132 -14.66 4.07 -9.26
C LYS A 132 -16.00 4.20 -8.56
N ALA A 133 -16.12 3.62 -7.36
CA ALA A 133 -17.35 3.61 -6.60
C ALA A 133 -17.62 4.93 -5.87
N HIS A 134 -16.63 5.82 -5.85
CA HIS A 134 -16.75 7.15 -5.24
C HIS A 134 -17.04 8.18 -6.32
#